data_b2003dbd093cd769c2e77202bd1ff8bf
#
_entry.id   b2003dbd093cd769c2e77202bd1ff8bf
#
_cell.length_a   1.000
_cell.length_b   1.000
_cell.length_c   1.000
_cell.angle_alpha   90.00
_cell.angle_beta   90.00
_cell.angle_gamma   90.00
#
_symmetry.space_group_name_H-M   'P 1'
#
loop_
_entity.id
_entity.type
_entity.pdbx_description
1 polymer ?
#
loop_
_entity_poly.entity_id
_entity_poly.type
_entity_poly.pdbx_seq_one_letter_code
_entity_poly.pdbx_strand_id
1 'polypeptide(L)'
;KGRQPVETFRLVDRETGETVYEGTVKQTDYNGELSLYIGTADFTDYTGEGEFYLECDNVGRSLTFSLKEDHYQELLEALCTDVHDRCQDRSITEDEIITLLEACEWYPQVLADDNGNDIPDLLESIADWLEKTANDTEKPEPENMCYVAVMAKFSYLYQKYDVQYATQCLQHASSVYTKLMSTSGRDAEKFMALTELYRAAGLYTYRNQILEYKDFFEDNTSYLEETAYLYGSMTYLATRQPVDVDLCTVFMESIRNRGEELAKRSHNMIDAVMNVNNGTEDLLKRAEELSCANYVLYSYQYTEILEDFLHYLMGRNRD
;
A
#
# COMPACT_ATOMS: atom_id res chain seq x y z
N LYS A 1 19.35 4.65 20.59
CA LYS A 1 20.25 3.47 20.65
C LYS A 1 21.59 3.86 21.26
N GLY A 2 22.11 3.14 22.23
CA GLY A 2 23.36 3.52 22.91
C GLY A 2 24.10 2.33 23.52
N ARG A 3 25.38 2.55 23.87
CA ARG A 3 26.20 1.53 24.56
C ARG A 3 25.90 1.41 26.06
N GLN A 4 25.12 2.34 26.59
CA GLN A 4 24.69 2.37 27.99
C GLN A 4 23.20 2.74 28.06
N PRO A 5 22.48 2.30 29.09
CA PRO A 5 21.11 2.72 29.30
C PRO A 5 21.04 4.25 29.49
N VAL A 6 19.99 4.86 29.00
CA VAL A 6 19.71 6.29 29.12
C VAL A 6 18.38 6.46 29.83
N GLU A 7 18.36 7.39 30.80
CA GLU A 7 17.21 7.60 31.69
C GLU A 7 16.33 8.76 31.19
N THR A 8 16.92 9.76 30.56
CA THR A 8 16.22 10.99 30.14
C THR A 8 16.59 11.43 28.73
N PHE A 9 15.69 12.17 28.10
CA PHE A 9 15.92 12.81 26.83
C PHE A 9 15.38 14.24 26.85
N ARG A 10 15.88 15.07 25.94
CA ARG A 10 15.41 16.43 25.68
C ARG A 10 14.98 16.56 24.22
N LEU A 11 13.84 17.21 24.00
CA LEU A 11 13.44 17.72 22.70
C LEU A 11 13.92 19.17 22.59
N VAL A 12 14.71 19.45 21.60
CA VAL A 12 15.36 20.75 21.44
C VAL A 12 14.90 21.36 20.11
N ASP A 13 14.42 22.60 20.19
CA ASP A 13 14.09 23.39 19.03
C ASP A 13 15.38 23.70 18.24
N ARG A 14 15.34 23.43 16.93
CA ARG A 14 16.52 23.58 16.06
C ARG A 14 16.94 25.02 15.87
N GLU A 15 15.97 25.94 15.79
CA GLU A 15 16.22 27.34 15.48
C GLU A 15 16.77 28.09 16.71
N THR A 16 16.14 27.89 17.84
CA THR A 16 16.49 28.59 19.09
C THR A 16 17.57 27.87 19.90
N GLY A 17 17.69 26.56 19.74
CA GLY A 17 18.55 25.72 20.60
C GLY A 17 18.01 25.55 22.01
N GLU A 18 16.78 25.91 22.30
CA GLU A 18 16.14 25.77 23.60
C GLU A 18 15.52 24.39 23.76
N THR A 19 15.62 23.84 24.97
CA THR A 19 14.91 22.61 25.34
C THR A 19 13.43 22.93 25.53
N VAL A 20 12.57 22.36 24.68
CA VAL A 20 11.11 22.59 24.69
C VAL A 20 10.34 21.50 25.41
N TYR A 21 10.95 20.33 25.57
CA TYR A 21 10.38 19.21 26.32
C TYR A 21 11.46 18.33 26.92
N GLU A 22 11.22 17.81 28.12
CA GLU A 22 12.09 16.83 28.77
C GLU A 22 11.25 15.62 29.19
N GLY A 23 11.77 14.43 28.93
CA GLY A 23 11.07 13.19 29.25
C GLY A 23 12.01 12.10 29.75
N THR A 24 11.39 11.01 30.23
CA THR A 24 12.11 9.80 30.62
C THR A 24 12.08 8.77 29.53
N VAL A 25 13.20 8.10 29.27
CA VAL A 25 13.28 7.00 28.33
C VAL A 25 12.62 5.77 28.94
N LYS A 26 11.59 5.25 28.24
CA LYS A 26 10.89 4.04 28.66
C LYS A 26 11.57 2.81 28.08
N GLN A 27 11.54 1.69 28.83
CA GLN A 27 11.98 0.37 28.38
C GLN A 27 13.39 0.39 27.75
N THR A 28 14.42 0.54 28.57
CA THR A 28 15.79 0.42 28.06
C THR A 28 16.23 -1.04 28.16
N ASP A 29 16.08 -1.79 27.04
CA ASP A 29 16.49 -3.18 26.93
C ASP A 29 17.77 -3.34 26.10
N TYR A 30 18.60 -4.33 26.47
CA TYR A 30 19.78 -4.67 25.70
C TYR A 30 19.41 -5.57 24.53
N ASN A 31 19.63 -5.08 23.32
CA ASN A 31 19.50 -5.88 22.10
C ASN A 31 20.84 -6.55 21.79
N GLY A 32 20.86 -7.89 21.89
CA GLY A 32 22.09 -8.68 21.72
C GLY A 32 22.60 -8.69 20.27
N GLU A 33 21.72 -8.61 19.30
CA GLU A 33 22.08 -8.62 17.87
C GLU A 33 22.77 -7.31 17.46
N LEU A 34 22.24 -6.18 17.94
CA LEU A 34 22.84 -4.86 17.70
C LEU A 34 23.98 -4.53 18.67
N SER A 35 24.13 -5.30 19.76
CA SER A 35 25.06 -5.00 20.87
C SER A 35 24.85 -3.61 21.45
N LEU A 36 23.61 -3.13 21.52
CA LEU A 36 23.20 -1.80 21.97
C LEU A 36 22.00 -1.87 22.92
N TYR A 37 21.90 -0.87 23.82
CA TYR A 37 20.67 -0.60 24.54
C TYR A 37 19.70 0.19 23.67
N ILE A 38 18.44 -0.19 23.71
CA ILE A 38 17.37 0.44 22.96
C ILE A 38 16.30 0.89 23.94
N GLY A 39 15.88 2.12 23.84
CA GLY A 39 14.81 2.69 24.64
C GLY A 39 13.93 3.61 23.80
N THR A 40 12.72 3.88 24.27
CA THR A 40 11.76 4.75 23.64
C THR A 40 11.71 6.11 24.34
N ALA A 41 11.91 7.18 23.57
CA ALA A 41 11.70 8.56 23.98
C ALA A 41 10.30 8.97 23.52
N ASP A 42 9.36 8.99 24.46
CA ASP A 42 7.96 9.35 24.19
C ASP A 42 7.73 10.82 24.55
N PHE A 43 7.35 11.61 23.55
CA PHE A 43 7.03 13.04 23.68
C PHE A 43 5.65 13.38 23.06
N THR A 44 4.75 12.42 23.06
CA THR A 44 3.36 12.58 22.54
C THR A 44 2.59 13.71 23.22
N ASP A 45 2.92 14.04 24.47
CA ASP A 45 2.32 15.16 25.19
C ASP A 45 2.79 16.55 24.71
N TYR A 46 3.80 16.62 23.87
CA TYR A 46 4.28 17.87 23.27
C TYR A 46 3.49 18.21 22.03
N THR A 47 2.89 19.40 21.99
CA THR A 47 2.00 19.85 20.88
C THR A 47 2.56 21.03 20.08
N GLY A 48 3.82 21.40 20.29
CA GLY A 48 4.45 22.50 19.52
C GLY A 48 4.82 22.03 18.12
N GLU A 49 4.72 22.97 17.18
CA GLU A 49 5.15 22.77 15.80
C GLU A 49 6.53 23.39 15.53
N GLY A 50 7.27 22.85 14.57
CA GLY A 50 8.59 23.35 14.21
C GLY A 50 9.57 22.24 13.81
N GLU A 51 10.86 22.60 13.77
CA GLU A 51 11.96 21.67 13.53
C GLU A 51 12.71 21.36 14.84
N PHE A 52 12.84 20.09 15.13
CA PHE A 52 13.39 19.62 16.40
C PHE A 52 14.44 18.53 16.20
N TYR A 53 15.19 18.27 17.27
CA TYR A 53 16.01 17.08 17.41
C TYR A 53 15.94 16.57 18.87
N LEU A 54 16.12 15.27 19.02
CA LEU A 54 16.26 14.66 20.36
C LEU A 54 17.72 14.70 20.78
N GLU A 55 17.94 14.97 22.05
CA GLU A 55 19.26 14.90 22.68
C GLU A 55 19.19 14.01 23.92
N CYS A 56 20.09 13.01 23.97
CA CYS A 56 20.21 12.10 25.09
C CYS A 56 21.66 12.08 25.56
N ASP A 57 21.85 12.14 26.88
CA ASP A 57 23.18 12.03 27.48
C ASP A 57 23.81 10.67 27.10
N ASN A 58 25.09 10.67 26.76
CA ASN A 58 25.87 9.49 26.31
C ASN A 58 25.44 8.83 24.98
N VAL A 59 24.38 9.30 24.34
CA VAL A 59 23.96 8.85 22.99
C VAL A 59 24.25 9.91 21.95
N GLY A 60 23.97 11.17 22.28
CA GLY A 60 24.15 12.30 21.41
C GLY A 60 22.82 12.86 20.89
N ARG A 61 22.87 13.40 19.67
CA ARG A 61 21.76 14.11 19.03
C ARG A 61 21.19 13.27 17.88
N SER A 62 19.87 13.27 17.72
CA SER A 62 19.20 12.69 16.56
C SER A 62 19.40 13.54 15.30
N LEU A 63 18.98 13.02 14.15
CA LEU A 63 18.68 13.86 13.00
C LEU A 63 17.56 14.85 13.36
N THR A 64 17.52 15.97 12.63
CA THR A 64 16.43 16.94 12.73
C THR A 64 15.17 16.35 12.09
N PHE A 65 14.02 16.60 12.71
CA PHE A 65 12.72 16.21 12.19
C PHE A 65 11.72 17.35 12.39
N SER A 66 10.68 17.36 11.59
CA SER A 66 9.58 18.33 11.71
C SER A 66 8.42 17.74 12.49
N LEU A 67 7.79 18.58 13.32
CA LEU A 67 6.45 18.32 13.87
C LEU A 67 5.51 19.35 13.26
N LYS A 68 4.50 18.89 12.53
CA LYS A 68 3.45 19.71 11.91
C LYS A 68 2.18 18.87 11.79
N GLU A 69 1.04 19.57 11.83
CA GLU A 69 -0.27 18.91 11.74
C GLU A 69 -0.52 18.24 10.38
N ASP A 70 -0.02 18.84 9.31
CA ASP A 70 -0.26 18.43 7.92
C ASP A 70 0.92 17.72 7.24
N HIS A 71 1.85 17.18 8.02
CA HIS A 71 3.07 16.57 7.48
C HIS A 71 2.80 15.44 6.46
N TYR A 72 1.82 14.59 6.72
CA TYR A 72 1.44 13.51 5.80
C TYR A 72 0.67 14.01 4.58
N GLN A 73 -0.07 15.10 4.72
CA GLN A 73 -0.77 15.72 3.60
C GLN A 73 0.22 16.26 2.56
N GLU A 74 1.25 17.00 2.98
CA GLU A 74 2.32 17.46 2.07
C GLU A 74 3.02 16.30 1.35
N LEU A 75 3.25 15.18 2.05
CA LEU A 75 3.83 13.98 1.45
C LEU A 75 2.90 13.36 0.40
N LEU A 76 1.61 13.26 0.70
CA LEU A 76 0.60 12.73 -0.22
C LEU A 76 0.48 13.60 -1.47
N GLU A 77 0.46 14.93 -1.33
CA GLU A 77 0.42 15.87 -2.46
C GLU A 77 1.66 15.74 -3.36
N ALA A 78 2.86 15.63 -2.75
CA ALA A 78 4.09 15.41 -3.50
C ALA A 78 4.07 14.07 -4.26
N LEU A 79 3.55 13.01 -3.65
CA LEU A 79 3.38 11.70 -4.29
C LEU A 79 2.38 11.77 -5.46
N CYS A 80 1.24 12.42 -5.27
CA CYS A 80 0.24 12.58 -6.33
C CYS A 80 0.80 13.38 -7.52
N THR A 81 1.63 14.40 -7.25
CA THR A 81 2.32 15.17 -8.30
C THR A 81 3.29 14.29 -9.09
N ASP A 82 4.12 13.49 -8.41
CA ASP A 82 5.05 12.55 -9.07
C ASP A 82 4.29 11.53 -9.93
N VAL A 83 3.22 10.96 -9.38
CA VAL A 83 2.35 10.02 -10.12
C VAL A 83 1.74 10.67 -11.36
N HIS A 84 1.25 11.91 -11.24
CA HIS A 84 0.72 12.66 -12.38
C HIS A 84 1.77 12.78 -13.49
N ASP A 85 2.98 13.26 -13.18
CA ASP A 85 4.06 13.43 -14.14
C ASP A 85 4.43 12.11 -14.83
N ARG A 86 4.51 11.03 -14.06
CA ARG A 86 4.81 9.68 -14.56
C ARG A 86 3.68 9.07 -15.40
N CYS A 87 2.43 9.44 -15.14
CA CYS A 87 1.30 9.12 -16.02
C CYS A 87 1.40 9.88 -17.34
N GLN A 88 1.82 11.17 -17.29
CA GLN A 88 1.95 12.01 -18.48
C GLN A 88 3.04 11.52 -19.45
N ASP A 89 4.18 11.05 -18.96
CA ASP A 89 5.30 10.56 -19.78
C ASP A 89 5.30 9.03 -19.98
N ARG A 90 4.33 8.32 -19.41
CA ARG A 90 4.18 6.87 -19.45
C ARG A 90 5.42 6.13 -18.89
N SER A 91 6.02 6.65 -17.83
CA SER A 91 7.09 5.97 -17.09
C SER A 91 6.56 5.13 -15.92
N ILE A 92 5.29 5.26 -15.56
CA ILE A 92 4.62 4.44 -14.56
C ILE A 92 4.24 3.07 -15.14
N THR A 93 4.33 2.02 -14.33
CA THR A 93 4.01 0.64 -14.72
C THR A 93 2.57 0.26 -14.38
N GLU A 94 2.07 -0.82 -14.99
CA GLU A 94 0.73 -1.36 -14.71
C GLU A 94 0.61 -1.83 -13.25
N ASP A 95 1.67 -2.38 -12.66
CA ASP A 95 1.70 -2.82 -11.26
C ASP A 95 1.58 -1.64 -10.30
N GLU A 96 2.23 -0.52 -10.60
CA GLU A 96 2.07 0.71 -9.83
C GLU A 96 0.65 1.27 -9.97
N ILE A 97 0.10 1.28 -11.17
CA ILE A 97 -1.27 1.78 -11.41
C ILE A 97 -2.33 0.93 -10.70
N ILE A 98 -2.20 -0.40 -10.71
CA ILE A 98 -3.18 -1.23 -10.00
C ILE A 98 -3.15 -0.97 -8.49
N THR A 99 -1.97 -0.76 -7.91
CA THR A 99 -1.82 -0.39 -6.50
C THR A 99 -2.46 0.98 -6.20
N LEU A 100 -2.30 1.96 -7.07
CA LEU A 100 -2.96 3.26 -6.94
C LEU A 100 -4.48 3.16 -7.06
N LEU A 101 -4.99 2.31 -7.94
CA LEU A 101 -6.43 2.05 -8.06
C LEU A 101 -6.98 1.35 -6.81
N GLU A 102 -6.20 0.48 -6.13
CA GLU A 102 -6.58 -0.05 -4.82
C GLU A 102 -6.70 1.07 -3.78
N ALA A 103 -5.74 1.99 -3.73
CA ALA A 103 -5.80 3.15 -2.84
C ALA A 103 -7.00 4.05 -3.14
N CYS A 104 -7.33 4.29 -4.40
CA CYS A 104 -8.52 5.05 -4.81
C CYS A 104 -9.81 4.38 -4.35
N GLU A 105 -9.86 3.06 -4.34
CA GLU A 105 -11.03 2.31 -3.88
C GLU A 105 -11.18 2.32 -2.37
N TRP A 106 -10.07 2.09 -1.65
CA TRP A 106 -10.13 1.90 -0.20
C TRP A 106 -10.18 3.20 0.59
N TYR A 107 -9.57 4.26 0.06
CA TYR A 107 -9.42 5.54 0.75
C TYR A 107 -9.87 6.75 -0.10
N PRO A 108 -11.05 6.71 -0.74
CA PRO A 108 -11.49 7.78 -1.64
C PRO A 108 -11.61 9.15 -0.96
N GLN A 109 -11.77 9.17 0.36
CA GLN A 109 -11.95 10.40 1.14
C GLN A 109 -10.67 11.22 1.33
N VAL A 110 -9.49 10.65 1.04
CA VAL A 110 -8.21 11.36 1.19
C VAL A 110 -7.63 11.83 -0.14
N LEU A 111 -8.31 11.52 -1.25
CA LEU A 111 -7.87 11.90 -2.59
C LEU A 111 -8.26 13.36 -2.88
N ALA A 112 -7.32 14.12 -3.41
CA ALA A 112 -7.53 15.49 -3.83
C ALA A 112 -8.44 15.58 -5.07
N ASP A 113 -9.18 16.68 -5.17
CA ASP A 113 -9.93 17.14 -6.33
C ASP A 113 -9.72 18.65 -6.41
N ASP A 114 -8.56 19.05 -6.92
CA ASP A 114 -8.12 20.46 -6.93
C ASP A 114 -8.88 21.29 -7.95
N ASN A 115 -9.38 20.66 -9.01
CA ASN A 115 -10.13 21.35 -10.05
C ASN A 115 -11.65 21.44 -9.75
N GLY A 116 -12.15 20.73 -8.74
CA GLY A 116 -13.52 20.79 -8.24
C GLY A 116 -14.56 20.19 -9.18
N ASN A 117 -14.19 19.15 -9.93
CA ASN A 117 -15.08 18.46 -10.87
C ASN A 117 -15.70 17.17 -10.30
N ASP A 118 -15.51 16.91 -9.02
CA ASP A 118 -15.94 15.72 -8.30
C ASP A 118 -15.21 14.41 -8.71
N ILE A 119 -14.15 14.50 -9.53
CA ILE A 119 -13.30 13.37 -9.91
C ILE A 119 -11.96 13.51 -9.20
N PRO A 120 -11.49 12.54 -8.44
CA PRO A 120 -10.16 12.61 -7.84
C PRO A 120 -9.07 12.76 -8.90
N ASP A 121 -8.15 13.72 -8.70
CA ASP A 121 -7.05 14.04 -9.64
C ASP A 121 -6.20 12.82 -9.99
N LEU A 122 -6.03 11.90 -9.04
CA LEU A 122 -5.33 10.64 -9.26
C LEU A 122 -6.05 9.75 -10.29
N LEU A 123 -7.39 9.67 -10.23
CA LEU A 123 -8.17 8.93 -11.22
C LEU A 123 -8.15 9.60 -12.60
N GLU A 124 -8.11 10.93 -12.66
CA GLU A 124 -7.94 11.66 -13.92
C GLU A 124 -6.56 11.39 -14.53
N SER A 125 -5.50 11.39 -13.71
CA SER A 125 -4.14 11.06 -14.16
C SER A 125 -4.06 9.64 -14.74
N ILE A 126 -4.75 8.68 -14.14
CA ILE A 126 -4.84 7.30 -14.66
C ILE A 126 -5.68 7.25 -15.93
N ALA A 127 -6.78 8.02 -16.02
CA ALA A 127 -7.58 8.12 -17.26
C ALA A 127 -6.72 8.63 -18.43
N ASP A 128 -5.96 9.69 -18.21
CA ASP A 128 -5.01 10.25 -19.18
C ASP A 128 -3.94 9.23 -19.61
N TRP A 129 -3.41 8.46 -18.64
CA TRP A 129 -2.45 7.39 -18.93
C TRP A 129 -3.07 6.31 -19.83
N LEU A 130 -4.30 5.87 -19.54
CA LEU A 130 -5.02 4.88 -20.35
C LEU A 130 -5.28 5.40 -21.76
N GLU A 131 -5.73 6.66 -21.90
CA GLU A 131 -5.99 7.27 -23.20
C GLU A 131 -4.71 7.40 -24.03
N LYS A 132 -3.62 7.87 -23.43
CA LYS A 132 -2.32 7.95 -24.09
C LYS A 132 -1.78 6.58 -24.48
N THR A 133 -1.95 5.59 -23.61
CA THR A 133 -1.52 4.21 -23.87
C THR A 133 -2.24 3.62 -25.06
N ALA A 134 -3.54 3.83 -25.19
CA ALA A 134 -4.34 3.34 -26.30
C ALA A 134 -4.03 4.06 -27.64
N ASN A 135 -3.56 5.30 -27.60
CA ASN A 135 -3.34 6.13 -28.79
C ASN A 135 -1.87 6.29 -29.20
N ASP A 136 -0.92 5.74 -28.43
CA ASP A 136 0.51 5.86 -28.71
C ASP A 136 0.90 4.97 -29.90
N THR A 137 1.52 5.58 -30.91
CA THR A 137 2.02 4.88 -32.09
C THR A 137 3.48 4.44 -31.99
N GLU A 138 4.20 4.93 -30.97
CA GLU A 138 5.62 4.63 -30.76
C GLU A 138 5.83 3.51 -29.74
N LYS A 139 5.04 3.52 -28.65
CA LYS A 139 5.03 2.48 -27.62
C LYS A 139 3.76 1.65 -27.76
N PRO A 140 3.85 0.36 -28.12
CA PRO A 140 2.66 -0.48 -28.25
C PRO A 140 1.91 -0.57 -26.92
N GLU A 141 0.62 -0.77 -27.02
CA GLU A 141 -0.23 -1.04 -25.85
C GLU A 141 0.22 -2.34 -25.16
N PRO A 142 0.23 -2.38 -23.80
CA PRO A 142 0.58 -3.60 -23.09
C PRO A 142 -0.38 -4.75 -23.42
N GLU A 143 0.18 -5.91 -23.74
CA GLU A 143 -0.57 -7.16 -23.94
C GLU A 143 -0.25 -8.14 -22.79
N ASN A 144 -0.66 -7.79 -21.55
CA ASN A 144 -0.49 -8.60 -20.37
C ASN A 144 -1.75 -8.60 -19.48
N MET A 145 -1.82 -9.51 -18.51
CA MET A 145 -2.98 -9.66 -17.64
C MET A 145 -3.08 -8.54 -16.59
N CYS A 146 -1.98 -7.94 -16.18
CA CYS A 146 -1.99 -6.80 -15.28
C CYS A 146 -2.69 -5.59 -15.92
N TYR A 147 -2.40 -5.29 -17.20
CA TYR A 147 -3.09 -4.23 -17.94
C TYR A 147 -4.61 -4.50 -18.08
N VAL A 148 -5.01 -5.76 -18.27
CA VAL A 148 -6.43 -6.14 -18.26
C VAL A 148 -7.07 -5.82 -16.90
N ALA A 149 -6.40 -6.16 -15.80
CA ALA A 149 -6.89 -5.86 -14.45
C ALA A 149 -7.02 -4.36 -14.22
N VAL A 150 -5.99 -3.57 -14.61
CA VAL A 150 -6.02 -2.09 -14.54
C VAL A 150 -7.24 -1.52 -15.25
N MET A 151 -7.46 -1.89 -16.51
CA MET A 151 -8.59 -1.38 -17.29
C MET A 151 -9.94 -1.77 -16.68
N ALA A 152 -10.08 -3.01 -16.19
CA ALA A 152 -11.32 -3.50 -15.61
C ALA A 152 -11.62 -2.81 -14.27
N LYS A 153 -10.60 -2.66 -13.39
CA LYS A 153 -10.72 -1.96 -12.13
C LYS A 153 -11.01 -0.47 -12.34
N PHE A 154 -10.26 0.18 -13.22
CA PHE A 154 -10.51 1.58 -13.58
C PHE A 154 -11.96 1.76 -14.06
N SER A 155 -12.43 0.91 -14.98
CA SER A 155 -13.83 0.94 -15.45
C SER A 155 -14.83 0.89 -14.29
N TYR A 156 -14.63 -0.02 -13.33
CA TYR A 156 -15.50 -0.15 -12.17
C TYR A 156 -15.52 1.12 -11.31
N LEU A 157 -14.36 1.71 -11.04
CA LEU A 157 -14.25 2.93 -10.21
C LEU A 157 -14.74 4.19 -10.93
N TYR A 158 -14.46 4.29 -12.24
CA TYR A 158 -14.74 5.48 -13.03
C TYR A 158 -16.20 5.55 -13.53
N GLN A 159 -16.95 4.45 -13.46
CA GLN A 159 -18.33 4.35 -13.96
C GLN A 159 -19.28 5.42 -13.37
N LYS A 160 -19.04 5.86 -12.13
CA LYS A 160 -19.86 6.90 -11.49
C LYS A 160 -19.62 8.31 -12.05
N TYR A 161 -18.52 8.52 -12.77
CA TYR A 161 -18.13 9.81 -13.36
C TYR A 161 -18.42 9.86 -14.86
N ASP A 162 -17.96 8.85 -15.61
CA ASP A 162 -18.21 8.71 -17.06
C ASP A 162 -18.51 7.25 -17.42
N VAL A 163 -19.81 6.96 -17.58
CA VAL A 163 -20.30 5.62 -17.94
C VAL A 163 -19.83 5.20 -19.32
N GLN A 164 -19.72 6.15 -20.28
CA GLN A 164 -19.33 5.82 -21.64
C GLN A 164 -17.86 5.42 -21.71
N TYR A 165 -16.96 6.20 -21.13
CA TYR A 165 -15.54 5.91 -21.12
C TYR A 165 -15.25 4.64 -20.29
N ALA A 166 -15.85 4.50 -19.12
CA ALA A 166 -15.74 3.28 -18.32
C ALA A 166 -16.17 2.02 -19.10
N THR A 167 -17.27 2.10 -19.86
CA THR A 167 -17.73 0.99 -20.68
C THR A 167 -16.74 0.65 -21.80
N GLN A 168 -16.12 1.64 -22.42
CA GLN A 168 -15.08 1.43 -23.45
C GLN A 168 -13.86 0.72 -22.86
N CYS A 169 -13.38 1.15 -21.68
CA CYS A 169 -12.29 0.49 -20.96
C CYS A 169 -12.61 -0.98 -20.66
N LEU A 170 -13.82 -1.28 -20.18
CA LEU A 170 -14.25 -2.65 -19.89
C LEU A 170 -14.32 -3.53 -21.13
N GLN A 171 -14.87 -2.99 -22.24
CA GLN A 171 -14.92 -3.71 -23.50
C GLN A 171 -13.53 -4.01 -24.04
N HIS A 172 -12.62 -3.05 -23.91
CA HIS A 172 -11.23 -3.22 -24.32
C HIS A 172 -10.51 -4.26 -23.45
N ALA A 173 -10.63 -4.17 -22.11
CA ALA A 173 -10.12 -5.17 -21.19
C ALA A 173 -10.60 -6.59 -21.54
N SER A 174 -11.89 -6.75 -21.81
CA SER A 174 -12.47 -8.05 -22.19
C SER A 174 -11.91 -8.58 -23.53
N SER A 175 -11.64 -7.67 -24.48
CA SER A 175 -11.03 -8.01 -25.77
C SER A 175 -9.59 -8.48 -25.62
N VAL A 176 -8.76 -7.75 -24.86
CA VAL A 176 -7.36 -8.11 -24.57
C VAL A 176 -7.31 -9.43 -23.80
N TYR A 177 -8.15 -9.59 -22.76
CA TYR A 177 -8.28 -10.85 -22.04
C TYR A 177 -8.55 -12.02 -22.96
N THR A 178 -9.50 -11.89 -23.89
CA THR A 178 -9.88 -12.96 -24.82
C THR A 178 -8.71 -13.37 -25.73
N LYS A 179 -7.88 -12.43 -26.15
CA LYS A 179 -6.67 -12.72 -26.94
C LYS A 179 -5.63 -13.49 -26.14
N LEU A 180 -5.45 -13.12 -24.86
CA LEU A 180 -4.41 -13.66 -23.99
C LEU A 180 -4.79 -14.99 -23.31
N MET A 181 -6.08 -15.27 -23.13
CA MET A 181 -6.55 -16.43 -22.38
C MET A 181 -6.06 -17.79 -22.91
N SER A 182 -5.74 -17.88 -24.19
CA SER A 182 -5.22 -19.11 -24.81
C SER A 182 -3.71 -19.33 -24.59
N THR A 183 -2.98 -18.28 -24.22
CA THR A 183 -1.53 -18.29 -24.05
C THR A 183 -1.09 -18.30 -22.60
N SER A 184 -1.92 -17.80 -21.69
CA SER A 184 -1.62 -17.73 -20.25
C SER A 184 -2.07 -19.00 -19.53
N GLY A 185 -1.22 -19.48 -18.61
CA GLY A 185 -1.56 -20.54 -17.66
C GLY A 185 -2.49 -20.05 -16.54
N ARG A 186 -2.54 -20.78 -15.43
CA ARG A 186 -3.08 -20.30 -14.16
C ARG A 186 -1.98 -19.54 -13.45
N ASP A 187 -2.04 -18.24 -13.53
CA ASP A 187 -1.10 -17.34 -12.87
C ASP A 187 -1.85 -16.28 -12.04
N ALA A 188 -1.13 -15.58 -11.20
CA ALA A 188 -1.67 -14.61 -10.27
C ALA A 188 -2.31 -13.41 -10.99
N GLU A 189 -1.64 -12.87 -12.01
CA GLU A 189 -2.16 -11.74 -12.78
C GLU A 189 -3.46 -12.11 -13.51
N LYS A 190 -3.54 -13.33 -14.05
CA LYS A 190 -4.78 -13.80 -14.68
C LYS A 190 -5.92 -13.93 -13.68
N PHE A 191 -5.64 -14.39 -12.46
CA PHE A 191 -6.64 -14.44 -11.40
C PHE A 191 -7.13 -13.03 -11.04
N MET A 192 -6.22 -12.07 -10.85
CA MET A 192 -6.55 -10.66 -10.59
C MET A 192 -7.40 -10.08 -11.73
N ALA A 193 -7.00 -10.27 -12.99
CA ALA A 193 -7.77 -9.82 -14.15
C ALA A 193 -9.18 -10.41 -14.18
N LEU A 194 -9.32 -11.71 -13.89
CA LEU A 194 -10.62 -12.40 -13.84
C LEU A 194 -11.55 -11.81 -12.77
N THR A 195 -11.02 -11.54 -11.57
CA THR A 195 -11.83 -11.00 -10.47
C THR A 195 -12.28 -9.57 -10.76
N GLU A 196 -11.42 -8.73 -11.34
CA GLU A 196 -11.78 -7.39 -11.76
C GLU A 196 -12.80 -7.38 -12.91
N LEU A 197 -12.61 -8.21 -13.94
CA LEU A 197 -13.57 -8.38 -15.03
C LEU A 197 -14.91 -8.91 -14.51
N TYR A 198 -14.90 -9.86 -13.59
CA TYR A 198 -16.11 -10.38 -12.98
C TYR A 198 -16.85 -9.30 -12.18
N ARG A 199 -16.13 -8.53 -11.38
CA ARG A 199 -16.72 -7.43 -10.60
C ARG A 199 -17.36 -6.39 -11.50
N ALA A 200 -16.69 -5.98 -12.57
CA ALA A 200 -17.14 -4.93 -13.46
C ALA A 200 -18.26 -5.40 -14.41
N ALA A 201 -18.18 -6.61 -14.96
CA ALA A 201 -19.09 -7.11 -15.98
C ALA A 201 -20.20 -8.05 -15.47
N GLY A 202 -20.00 -8.73 -14.34
CA GLY A 202 -20.95 -9.69 -13.77
C GLY A 202 -21.15 -10.97 -14.59
N LEU A 203 -20.24 -11.29 -15.52
CA LEU A 203 -20.42 -12.43 -16.43
C LEU A 203 -20.06 -13.76 -15.77
N TYR A 204 -20.95 -14.74 -15.86
CA TYR A 204 -20.75 -16.09 -15.33
C TYR A 204 -19.53 -16.80 -15.91
N THR A 205 -19.11 -16.46 -17.11
CA THR A 205 -17.90 -17.02 -17.74
C THR A 205 -16.64 -16.70 -16.94
N TYR A 206 -16.51 -15.47 -16.44
CA TYR A 206 -15.39 -15.09 -15.56
C TYR A 206 -15.49 -15.78 -14.19
N ARG A 207 -16.70 -15.80 -13.59
CA ARG A 207 -16.92 -16.50 -12.34
C ARG A 207 -16.51 -17.98 -12.41
N ASN A 208 -16.89 -18.68 -13.45
CA ASN A 208 -16.55 -20.10 -13.61
C ASN A 208 -15.03 -20.30 -13.69
N GLN A 209 -14.31 -19.41 -14.37
CA GLN A 209 -12.86 -19.48 -14.44
C GLN A 209 -12.19 -19.15 -13.11
N ILE A 210 -12.74 -18.22 -12.31
CA ILE A 210 -12.29 -17.95 -10.92
C ILE A 210 -12.41 -19.22 -10.08
N LEU A 211 -13.52 -19.95 -10.19
CA LEU A 211 -13.76 -21.19 -9.43
C LEU A 211 -12.80 -22.34 -9.80
N GLU A 212 -12.15 -22.29 -10.96
CA GLU A 212 -11.09 -23.24 -11.33
C GLU A 212 -9.83 -23.11 -10.46
N TYR A 213 -9.65 -21.97 -9.75
CA TYR A 213 -8.56 -21.77 -8.80
C TYR A 213 -8.87 -22.28 -7.38
N LYS A 214 -10.10 -22.75 -7.10
CA LYS A 214 -10.53 -23.11 -5.73
C LYS A 214 -9.60 -24.10 -5.07
N ASP A 215 -9.31 -25.23 -5.71
CA ASP A 215 -8.42 -26.26 -5.19
C ASP A 215 -6.99 -25.72 -4.92
N PHE A 216 -6.52 -24.80 -5.78
CA PHE A 216 -5.22 -24.16 -5.60
C PHE A 216 -5.16 -23.33 -4.31
N PHE A 217 -6.20 -22.56 -4.02
CA PHE A 217 -6.25 -21.74 -2.81
C PHE A 217 -6.49 -22.53 -1.54
N GLU A 218 -7.24 -23.62 -1.61
CA GLU A 218 -7.46 -24.54 -0.47
C GLU A 218 -6.17 -25.29 -0.09
N ASP A 219 -5.34 -25.63 -1.07
CA ASP A 219 -4.10 -26.40 -0.86
C ASP A 219 -2.85 -25.51 -0.60
N ASN A 220 -2.88 -24.23 -0.91
CA ASN A 220 -1.74 -23.34 -0.85
C ASN A 220 -1.99 -22.14 0.09
N THR A 221 -1.33 -22.13 1.23
CA THR A 221 -1.47 -21.02 2.22
C THR A 221 -0.55 -19.84 1.97
N SER A 222 0.41 -19.94 1.04
CA SER A 222 1.41 -18.90 0.74
C SER A 222 1.06 -18.08 -0.51
N TYR A 223 -0.11 -18.28 -1.11
CA TYR A 223 -0.48 -17.57 -2.34
C TYR A 223 -0.53 -16.05 -2.19
N LEU A 224 -0.78 -15.53 -0.98
CA LEU A 224 -0.79 -14.08 -0.71
C LEU A 224 0.59 -13.43 -0.81
N GLU A 225 1.66 -14.20 -0.92
CA GLU A 225 3.00 -13.68 -1.20
C GLU A 225 3.12 -13.11 -2.62
N GLU A 226 2.18 -13.43 -3.51
CA GLU A 226 2.04 -12.80 -4.82
C GLU A 226 0.93 -11.74 -4.77
N THR A 227 1.30 -10.46 -4.90
CA THR A 227 0.39 -9.29 -4.80
C THR A 227 -0.84 -9.43 -5.69
N ALA A 228 -0.71 -9.97 -6.88
CA ALA A 228 -1.85 -10.15 -7.79
C ALA A 228 -2.89 -11.16 -7.24
N TYR A 229 -2.49 -12.22 -6.54
CA TYR A 229 -3.46 -13.08 -5.84
C TYR A 229 -4.11 -12.36 -4.66
N LEU A 230 -3.35 -11.55 -3.93
CA LEU A 230 -3.86 -10.76 -2.82
C LEU A 230 -4.94 -9.79 -3.31
N TYR A 231 -4.64 -8.97 -4.31
CA TYR A 231 -5.58 -7.99 -4.88
C TYR A 231 -6.80 -8.67 -5.50
N GLY A 232 -6.61 -9.75 -6.26
CA GLY A 232 -7.72 -10.53 -6.79
C GLY A 232 -8.63 -11.10 -5.69
N SER A 233 -8.06 -11.56 -4.58
CA SER A 233 -8.84 -12.03 -3.42
C SER A 233 -9.62 -10.89 -2.75
N MET A 234 -9.00 -9.73 -2.58
CA MET A 234 -9.65 -8.52 -2.05
C MET A 234 -10.83 -8.10 -2.95
N THR A 235 -10.63 -8.06 -4.25
CA THR A 235 -11.68 -7.74 -5.24
C THR A 235 -12.83 -8.73 -5.17
N TYR A 236 -12.53 -10.04 -5.05
CA TYR A 236 -13.56 -11.07 -4.94
C TYR A 236 -14.37 -10.96 -3.66
N LEU A 237 -13.74 -10.59 -2.54
CA LEU A 237 -14.42 -10.32 -1.28
C LEU A 237 -15.29 -9.05 -1.31
N ALA A 238 -14.84 -8.02 -2.03
CA ALA A 238 -15.52 -6.72 -2.12
C ALA A 238 -16.62 -6.65 -3.20
N THR A 239 -16.74 -7.65 -4.10
CA THR A 239 -17.69 -7.59 -5.20
C THR A 239 -19.13 -7.67 -4.74
N ARG A 240 -20.03 -6.99 -5.47
CA ARG A 240 -21.50 -7.13 -5.30
C ARG A 240 -22.09 -8.26 -6.13
N GLN A 241 -21.26 -8.93 -6.92
CA GLN A 241 -21.69 -10.07 -7.72
C GLN A 241 -21.85 -11.33 -6.85
N PRO A 242 -22.62 -12.35 -7.29
CA PRO A 242 -22.74 -13.62 -6.57
C PRO A 242 -21.40 -14.35 -6.42
N VAL A 243 -20.98 -14.64 -5.18
CA VAL A 243 -19.72 -15.29 -4.84
C VAL A 243 -19.90 -16.73 -4.35
N ASP A 244 -18.82 -17.49 -4.36
CA ASP A 244 -18.71 -18.77 -3.66
C ASP A 244 -18.31 -18.52 -2.22
N VAL A 245 -19.14 -18.94 -1.26
CA VAL A 245 -18.97 -18.66 0.18
C VAL A 245 -17.74 -19.37 0.75
N ASP A 246 -17.47 -20.60 0.30
CA ASP A 246 -16.32 -21.37 0.78
C ASP A 246 -15.02 -20.69 0.35
N LEU A 247 -14.95 -20.23 -0.91
CA LEU A 247 -13.80 -19.50 -1.42
C LEU A 247 -13.61 -18.16 -0.68
N CYS A 248 -14.69 -17.43 -0.38
CA CYS A 248 -14.60 -16.23 0.47
C CYS A 248 -14.05 -16.55 1.86
N THR A 249 -14.44 -17.68 2.45
CA THR A 249 -13.92 -18.11 3.74
C THR A 249 -12.42 -18.38 3.68
N VAL A 250 -11.95 -19.05 2.64
CA VAL A 250 -10.51 -19.31 2.42
C VAL A 250 -9.75 -17.98 2.33
N PHE A 251 -10.23 -17.01 1.55
CA PHE A 251 -9.57 -15.71 1.42
C PHE A 251 -9.53 -14.92 2.74
N MET A 252 -10.66 -14.83 3.44
CA MET A 252 -10.73 -14.14 4.73
C MET A 252 -9.80 -14.75 5.78
N GLU A 253 -9.75 -16.07 5.87
CA GLU A 253 -8.87 -16.76 6.81
C GLU A 253 -7.40 -16.59 6.45
N SER A 254 -7.06 -16.64 5.18
CA SER A 254 -5.69 -16.46 4.70
C SER A 254 -5.18 -15.03 4.97
N ILE A 255 -5.98 -14.00 4.63
CA ILE A 255 -5.65 -12.61 4.88
C ILE A 255 -5.48 -12.35 6.38
N ARG A 256 -6.40 -12.86 7.22
CA ARG A 256 -6.30 -12.77 8.67
C ARG A 256 -5.02 -13.40 9.20
N ASN A 257 -4.76 -14.66 8.82
CA ASN A 257 -3.61 -15.42 9.32
C ASN A 257 -2.30 -14.74 8.89
N ARG A 258 -2.24 -14.21 7.66
CA ARG A 258 -1.08 -13.47 7.17
C ARG A 258 -0.88 -12.15 7.93
N GLY A 259 -1.94 -11.38 8.18
CA GLY A 259 -1.88 -10.17 9.00
C GLY A 259 -1.39 -10.44 10.42
N GLU A 260 -1.88 -11.51 11.08
CA GLU A 260 -1.43 -11.91 12.39
C GLU A 260 0.05 -12.36 12.40
N GLU A 261 0.50 -13.06 11.35
CA GLU A 261 1.89 -13.47 11.20
C GLU A 261 2.81 -12.25 11.07
N LEU A 262 2.46 -11.33 10.17
CA LEU A 262 3.21 -10.08 9.96
C LEU A 262 3.24 -9.23 11.21
N ALA A 263 2.13 -9.09 11.92
CA ALA A 263 2.07 -8.35 13.17
C ALA A 263 2.98 -8.95 14.26
N LYS A 264 3.03 -10.27 14.37
CA LYS A 264 3.94 -10.95 15.31
C LYS A 264 5.42 -10.73 14.96
N ARG A 265 5.77 -10.74 13.67
CA ARG A 265 7.14 -10.47 13.19
C ARG A 265 7.55 -9.01 13.32
N SER A 266 6.58 -8.09 13.32
CA SER A 266 6.78 -6.65 13.33
C SER A 266 6.42 -6.04 14.68
N HIS A 267 6.68 -6.75 15.78
CA HIS A 267 6.26 -6.38 17.13
C HIS A 267 6.78 -5.01 17.59
N ASN A 268 7.92 -4.60 17.07
CA ASN A 268 8.43 -3.24 17.21
C ASN A 268 9.22 -2.89 15.94
N MET A 269 9.48 -1.59 15.73
CA MET A 269 10.17 -1.11 14.53
C MET A 269 11.54 -1.78 14.32
N ILE A 270 12.24 -2.10 15.39
CA ILE A 270 13.57 -2.71 15.32
C ILE A 270 13.43 -4.15 14.82
N ASP A 271 12.47 -4.90 15.35
CA ASP A 271 12.17 -6.25 14.88
C ASP A 271 11.70 -6.25 13.44
N ALA A 272 10.89 -5.27 13.06
CA ALA A 272 10.44 -5.07 11.67
C ALA A 272 11.63 -4.87 10.72
N VAL A 273 12.57 -4.00 11.09
CA VAL A 273 13.75 -3.68 10.29
C VAL A 273 14.75 -4.84 10.24
N MET A 274 15.02 -5.47 11.39
CA MET A 274 15.99 -6.58 11.48
C MET A 274 15.51 -7.86 10.79
N ASN A 275 14.21 -8.04 10.67
CA ASN A 275 13.62 -9.18 9.95
C ASN A 275 13.41 -8.92 8.44
N VAL A 276 13.86 -7.79 7.92
CA VAL A 276 13.83 -7.47 6.49
C VAL A 276 15.02 -8.10 5.79
N ASN A 277 14.81 -9.19 5.07
CA ASN A 277 15.88 -9.89 4.38
C ASN A 277 16.35 -9.18 3.09
N ASN A 278 15.46 -8.44 2.43
CA ASN A 278 15.67 -7.81 1.13
C ASN A 278 15.65 -6.27 1.18
N GLY A 279 15.78 -5.67 2.36
CA GLY A 279 15.79 -4.22 2.52
C GLY A 279 14.42 -3.58 2.31
N THR A 280 14.39 -2.42 1.65
CA THR A 280 13.20 -1.59 1.47
C THR A 280 12.08 -2.30 0.69
N GLU A 281 12.41 -3.12 -0.29
CA GLU A 281 11.44 -3.85 -1.12
C GLU A 281 10.61 -4.84 -0.28
N ASP A 282 11.25 -5.63 0.58
CA ASP A 282 10.55 -6.55 1.47
C ASP A 282 9.68 -5.81 2.50
N LEU A 283 10.12 -4.63 2.95
CA LEU A 283 9.34 -3.77 3.84
C LEU A 283 8.08 -3.25 3.15
N LEU A 284 8.19 -2.75 1.92
CA LEU A 284 7.05 -2.27 1.13
C LEU A 284 6.03 -3.38 0.88
N LYS A 285 6.50 -4.57 0.53
CA LYS A 285 5.63 -5.73 0.34
C LYS A 285 4.87 -6.12 1.62
N ARG A 286 5.54 -6.11 2.77
CA ARG A 286 4.87 -6.36 4.07
C ARG A 286 3.87 -5.26 4.41
N ALA A 287 4.19 -4.01 4.11
CA ALA A 287 3.27 -2.89 4.31
C ALA A 287 2.00 -3.06 3.46
N GLU A 288 2.14 -3.47 2.21
CA GLU A 288 1.04 -3.75 1.31
C GLU A 288 0.14 -4.89 1.83
N GLU A 289 0.71 -6.04 2.18
CA GLU A 289 -0.01 -7.18 2.74
C GLU A 289 -0.73 -6.82 4.05
N LEU A 290 -0.07 -6.06 4.92
CA LEU A 290 -0.64 -5.63 6.20
C LEU A 290 -1.73 -4.55 6.00
N SER A 291 -1.59 -3.67 5.01
CA SER A 291 -2.62 -2.70 4.63
C SER A 291 -3.90 -3.39 4.16
N CYS A 292 -3.78 -4.43 3.34
CA CYS A 292 -4.91 -5.26 2.93
C CYS A 292 -5.60 -5.92 4.12
N ALA A 293 -4.82 -6.52 5.03
CA ALA A 293 -5.35 -7.13 6.24
C ALA A 293 -6.04 -6.09 7.14
N ASN A 294 -5.46 -4.90 7.30
CA ASN A 294 -6.03 -3.81 8.09
C ASN A 294 -7.33 -3.26 7.48
N TYR A 295 -7.39 -3.17 6.16
CA TYR A 295 -8.62 -2.75 5.47
C TYR A 295 -9.79 -3.71 5.73
N VAL A 296 -9.53 -5.01 5.71
CA VAL A 296 -10.57 -6.05 5.91
C VAL A 296 -10.97 -6.19 7.38
N LEU A 297 -9.98 -6.17 8.30
CA LEU A 297 -10.18 -6.58 9.70
C LEU A 297 -10.10 -5.42 10.69
N TYR A 298 -9.61 -4.28 10.28
CA TYR A 298 -9.26 -3.11 11.07
C TYR A 298 -8.67 -3.45 12.46
N SER A 299 -7.38 -3.26 12.61
CA SER A 299 -6.67 -3.47 13.88
C SER A 299 -5.79 -2.28 14.19
N TYR A 300 -5.94 -1.71 15.39
CA TYR A 300 -5.06 -0.64 15.87
C TYR A 300 -3.58 -1.05 15.84
N GLN A 301 -3.29 -2.31 16.17
CA GLN A 301 -1.93 -2.86 16.08
C GLN A 301 -1.38 -2.83 14.65
N TYR A 302 -2.19 -3.11 13.65
CA TYR A 302 -1.75 -3.06 12.24
C TYR A 302 -1.46 -1.62 11.82
N THR A 303 -2.30 -0.69 12.26
CA THR A 303 -2.08 0.75 11.99
C THR A 303 -0.75 1.23 12.58
N GLU A 304 -0.45 0.92 13.84
CA GLU A 304 0.82 1.28 14.48
C GLU A 304 2.04 0.71 13.73
N ILE A 305 1.97 -0.54 13.27
CA ILE A 305 3.05 -1.17 12.51
C ILE A 305 3.23 -0.49 11.14
N LEU A 306 2.13 -0.14 10.47
CA LEU A 306 2.18 0.56 9.18
C LEU A 306 2.76 1.97 9.32
N GLU A 307 2.42 2.69 10.39
CA GLU A 307 3.03 3.98 10.72
C GLU A 307 4.53 3.85 10.99
N ASP A 308 4.95 2.81 11.71
CA ASP A 308 6.36 2.52 11.95
C ASP A 308 7.12 2.22 10.65
N PHE A 309 6.51 1.49 9.72
CA PHE A 309 7.08 1.23 8.39
C PHE A 309 7.22 2.53 7.59
N LEU A 310 6.19 3.37 7.59
CA LEU A 310 6.23 4.67 6.93
C LEU A 310 7.34 5.55 7.50
N HIS A 311 7.43 5.66 8.82
CA HIS A 311 8.48 6.44 9.50
C HIS A 311 9.89 5.94 9.16
N TYR A 312 10.06 4.62 9.04
CA TYR A 312 11.33 4.04 8.61
C TYR A 312 11.68 4.44 7.17
N LEU A 313 10.72 4.34 6.25
CA LEU A 313 10.90 4.72 4.85
C LEU A 313 11.22 6.21 4.69
N MET A 314 10.65 7.06 5.55
CA MET A 314 10.94 8.49 5.61
C MET A 314 12.30 8.84 6.24
N GLY A 315 13.09 7.86 6.60
CA GLY A 315 14.46 8.04 7.07
C GLY A 315 14.66 8.15 8.60
N ARG A 316 13.64 7.83 9.40
CA ARG A 316 13.71 7.88 10.88
C ARG A 316 14.85 7.05 11.48
N ASN A 317 15.32 6.02 10.77
CA ASN A 317 16.37 5.10 11.22
C ASN A 317 17.59 5.04 10.29
N ARG A 318 17.79 6.03 9.44
CA ARG A 318 19.03 6.12 8.66
C ARG A 318 20.17 6.56 9.59
N ASP A 319 21.04 5.64 9.93
CA ASP A 319 22.41 5.86 10.44
C ASP A 319 23.42 5.32 9.44
#